data_cffc4c82ab3773fe666ea35c7b3cac2e
#
_entry.id   cffc4c82ab3773fe666ea35c7b3cac2e
#
_cell.length_a   1.000
_cell.length_b   1.000
_cell.length_c   1.000
_cell.angle_alpha   90.00
_cell.angle_beta   90.00
_cell.angle_gamma   90.00
#
_symmetry.space_group_name_H-M   'P 1'
#
loop_
_entity.id
_entity.type
_entity.pdbx_description
1 polymer ?
#
loop_
_entity_poly.entity_id
_entity_poly.type
_entity_poly.pdbx_seq_one_letter_code
_entity_poly.pdbx_strand_id
1 'polypeptide(L)'
;CSYEKMSKKNYKGKTLKINTHAIPVMGEPTALHAEQFEKLTGAKVEVTHTPAGDLYSKAMVPFQAGQAPYDVVFGFSNFINDWKRYLAPVPKKYMNSPEMKDVTKSHMGVSSWDGTMYQYPVDGDRHYLKYRKDVIDNPEMQKKYKADTGKELKVPTTWKEYGEMAKYFNGWDWDGDGEKEYGSAEVMKKDDLMFAAFFSRSVAYAKNPRTPGGFFFDLETMKPNINNPGFVEALTDWVEATKYVPPGGTNFGLGDEIGSFGGGQTLFS
;
A
#
# COMPACT_ATOMS: atom_id res chain seq x y z
N CYS A 1 8.82 16.64 18.64
CA CYS A 1 7.83 17.34 19.49
C CYS A 1 7.25 16.33 20.46
N SER A 2 7.60 16.42 21.74
CA SER A 2 6.97 15.56 22.76
C SER A 2 5.63 16.17 23.20
N TYR A 3 4.69 15.33 23.60
CA TYR A 3 3.44 15.74 24.23
C TYR A 3 3.67 16.69 25.40
N GLU A 4 4.75 16.50 26.17
CA GLU A 4 5.16 17.37 27.27
C GLU A 4 5.46 18.81 26.82
N LYS A 5 6.11 18.98 25.65
CA LYS A 5 6.34 20.31 25.08
C LYS A 5 5.06 20.95 24.55
N MET A 6 4.16 20.13 24.01
CA MET A 6 2.87 20.59 23.50
C MET A 6 1.94 21.06 24.63
N SER A 7 1.89 20.35 25.75
CA SER A 7 1.08 20.71 26.92
C SER A 7 1.44 22.09 27.52
N LYS A 8 2.63 22.63 27.21
CA LYS A 8 3.06 23.98 27.62
C LYS A 8 2.59 25.08 26.66
N LYS A 9 1.91 24.74 25.55
CA LYS A 9 1.40 25.66 24.55
C LYS A 9 -0.08 25.91 24.78
N ASN A 10 -0.51 27.16 24.61
CA ASN A 10 -1.93 27.50 24.63
C ASN A 10 -2.34 28.04 23.27
N TYR A 11 -3.24 27.31 22.64
CA TYR A 11 -3.79 27.66 21.33
C TYR A 11 -5.31 27.89 21.40
N LYS A 12 -5.84 28.29 22.58
CA LYS A 12 -7.25 28.60 22.74
C LYS A 12 -7.71 29.64 21.71
N GLY A 13 -8.84 29.35 21.07
CA GLY A 13 -9.39 30.20 20.01
C GLY A 13 -8.77 30.02 18.62
N LYS A 14 -7.83 29.07 18.46
CA LYS A 14 -7.31 28.66 17.16
C LYS A 14 -8.01 27.38 16.70
N THR A 15 -8.28 27.28 15.40
CA THR A 15 -8.79 26.08 14.75
C THR A 15 -7.73 25.54 13.80
N LEU A 16 -7.45 24.24 13.88
CA LEU A 16 -6.60 23.48 12.95
C LEU A 16 -7.51 22.61 12.10
N LYS A 17 -7.38 22.67 10.78
CA LYS A 17 -8.15 21.88 9.84
C LYS A 17 -7.26 20.81 9.22
N ILE A 18 -7.66 19.54 9.37
CA ILE A 18 -6.92 18.39 8.88
C ILE A 18 -7.79 17.63 7.87
N ASN A 19 -7.23 17.30 6.71
CA ASN A 19 -7.80 16.33 5.80
C ASN A 19 -6.99 15.04 5.92
N THR A 20 -7.67 13.92 6.19
CA THR A 20 -7.04 12.59 6.32
C THR A 20 -7.75 11.54 5.49
N HIS A 21 -7.10 10.40 5.27
CA HIS A 21 -7.69 9.25 4.59
C HIS A 21 -8.83 8.65 5.42
N ALA A 22 -9.95 8.30 4.75
CA ALA A 22 -11.15 7.79 5.42
C ALA A 22 -11.05 6.33 5.89
N ILE A 23 -9.97 5.60 5.50
CA ILE A 23 -9.80 4.22 5.98
C ILE A 23 -9.61 4.20 7.51
N PRO A 24 -10.28 3.28 8.24
CA PRO A 24 -10.27 3.29 9.71
C PRO A 24 -8.88 3.35 10.34
N VAL A 25 -7.93 2.56 9.81
CA VAL A 25 -6.54 2.50 10.31
C VAL A 25 -5.78 3.82 10.22
N MET A 26 -6.24 4.78 9.43
CA MET A 26 -5.67 6.13 9.32
C MET A 26 -6.58 7.18 9.93
N GLY A 27 -7.87 7.10 9.65
CA GLY A 27 -8.85 8.10 10.09
C GLY A 27 -9.07 8.11 11.59
N GLU A 28 -9.25 6.95 12.21
CA GLU A 28 -9.50 6.82 13.65
C GLU A 28 -8.33 7.30 14.52
N PRO A 29 -7.06 6.88 14.27
CA PRO A 29 -5.91 7.43 14.98
C PRO A 29 -5.76 8.94 14.80
N THR A 30 -6.04 9.48 13.61
CA THR A 30 -6.00 10.92 13.37
C THR A 30 -7.02 11.67 14.23
N ALA A 31 -8.25 11.16 14.31
CA ALA A 31 -9.29 11.75 15.16
C ALA A 31 -8.93 11.66 16.65
N LEU A 32 -8.41 10.53 17.11
CA LEU A 32 -7.95 10.35 18.49
C LEU A 32 -6.82 11.34 18.85
N HIS A 33 -5.84 11.48 17.98
CA HIS A 33 -4.75 12.43 18.19
C HIS A 33 -5.22 13.89 18.14
N ALA A 34 -6.24 14.20 17.32
CA ALA A 34 -6.87 15.52 17.29
C ALA A 34 -7.49 15.85 18.65
N GLU A 35 -8.29 14.94 19.23
CA GLU A 35 -8.87 15.11 20.57
C GLU A 35 -7.79 15.30 21.66
N GLN A 36 -6.71 14.53 21.59
CA GLN A 36 -5.60 14.67 22.53
C GLN A 36 -4.92 16.04 22.40
N PHE A 37 -4.73 16.51 21.18
CA PHE A 37 -4.15 17.82 20.90
C PHE A 37 -5.04 18.95 21.43
N GLU A 38 -6.36 18.87 21.24
CA GLU A 38 -7.33 19.82 21.79
C GLU A 38 -7.24 19.89 23.31
N LYS A 39 -7.26 18.73 23.99
CA LYS A 39 -7.15 18.64 25.45
C LYS A 39 -5.85 19.25 25.99
N LEU A 40 -4.74 19.05 25.27
CA LEU A 40 -3.43 19.54 25.68
C LEU A 40 -3.21 21.03 25.44
N THR A 41 -3.84 21.59 24.41
CA THR A 41 -3.47 22.91 23.91
C THR A 41 -4.61 23.93 23.91
N GLY A 42 -5.86 23.49 24.09
CA GLY A 42 -7.04 24.33 23.99
C GLY A 42 -7.40 24.78 22.57
N ALA A 43 -6.71 24.27 21.55
CA ALA A 43 -7.10 24.46 20.16
C ALA A 43 -8.39 23.70 19.85
N LYS A 44 -9.07 24.07 18.75
CA LYS A 44 -10.08 23.25 18.09
C LYS A 44 -9.42 22.54 16.91
N VAL A 45 -9.71 21.25 16.67
CA VAL A 45 -9.24 20.48 15.51
C VAL A 45 -10.41 19.93 14.71
N GLU A 46 -10.52 20.31 13.46
CA GLU A 46 -11.52 19.80 12.53
C GLU A 46 -10.88 18.75 11.62
N VAL A 47 -11.31 17.49 11.74
CA VAL A 47 -10.81 16.39 10.93
C VAL A 47 -11.83 16.04 9.86
N THR A 48 -11.41 16.13 8.58
CA THR A 48 -12.19 15.71 7.42
C THR A 48 -11.66 14.37 6.94
N HIS A 49 -12.52 13.37 6.84
CA HIS A 49 -12.21 12.04 6.31
C HIS A 49 -12.52 11.99 4.81
N THR A 50 -11.53 11.70 3.99
CA THR A 50 -11.66 11.68 2.52
C THR A 50 -11.29 10.30 1.97
N PRO A 51 -12.14 9.68 1.13
CA PRO A 51 -11.79 8.43 0.44
C PRO A 51 -10.52 8.57 -0.40
N ALA A 52 -9.75 7.47 -0.54
CA ALA A 52 -8.47 7.46 -1.25
C ALA A 52 -8.53 8.11 -2.65
N GLY A 53 -9.53 7.74 -3.45
CA GLY A 53 -9.68 8.26 -4.81
C GLY A 53 -9.97 9.75 -4.92
N ASP A 54 -10.42 10.39 -3.82
CA ASP A 54 -10.75 11.82 -3.78
C ASP A 54 -9.65 12.68 -3.15
N LEU A 55 -8.70 12.07 -2.45
CA LEU A 55 -7.65 12.79 -1.70
C LEU A 55 -6.88 13.79 -2.58
N TYR A 56 -6.48 13.34 -3.76
CA TYR A 56 -5.73 14.18 -4.68
C TYR A 56 -6.54 15.41 -5.11
N SER A 57 -7.74 15.20 -5.63
CA SER A 57 -8.57 16.28 -6.19
C SER A 57 -9.09 17.22 -5.12
N LYS A 58 -9.43 16.73 -3.94
CA LYS A 58 -9.92 17.53 -2.80
C LYS A 58 -8.87 18.52 -2.27
N ALA A 59 -7.58 18.22 -2.45
CA ALA A 59 -6.52 19.16 -2.13
C ALA A 59 -6.09 19.97 -3.36
N MET A 60 -5.92 19.34 -4.53
CA MET A 60 -5.33 19.98 -5.71
C MET A 60 -6.21 21.08 -6.30
N VAL A 61 -7.53 20.88 -6.35
CA VAL A 61 -8.45 21.88 -6.91
C VAL A 61 -8.42 23.20 -6.12
N PRO A 62 -8.55 23.21 -4.78
CA PRO A 62 -8.36 24.41 -4.01
C PRO A 62 -6.97 25.02 -4.12
N PHE A 63 -5.91 24.21 -4.13
CA PHE A 63 -4.54 24.68 -4.27
C PHE A 63 -4.34 25.48 -5.58
N GLN A 64 -4.87 24.98 -6.68
CA GLN A 64 -4.82 25.67 -7.98
C GLN A 64 -5.61 26.98 -7.97
N ALA A 65 -6.67 27.06 -7.16
CA ALA A 65 -7.44 28.29 -6.96
C ALA A 65 -6.80 29.25 -5.93
N GLY A 66 -5.59 28.98 -5.45
CA GLY A 66 -4.90 29.79 -4.44
C GLY A 66 -5.53 29.70 -3.06
N GLN A 67 -6.27 28.62 -2.77
CA GLN A 67 -6.95 28.40 -1.49
C GLN A 67 -6.25 27.32 -0.69
N ALA A 68 -6.25 27.43 0.63
CA ALA A 68 -5.77 26.42 1.56
C ALA A 68 -6.90 26.05 2.54
N PRO A 69 -7.85 25.16 2.14
CA PRO A 69 -8.98 24.81 2.99
C PRO A 69 -8.57 23.98 4.21
N TYR A 70 -7.37 23.41 4.20
CA TYR A 70 -6.79 22.62 5.27
C TYR A 70 -5.41 23.14 5.64
N ASP A 71 -5.07 23.04 6.93
CA ASP A 71 -3.73 23.35 7.44
C ASP A 71 -2.79 22.14 7.32
N VAL A 72 -3.36 20.93 7.39
CA VAL A 72 -2.65 19.66 7.20
C VAL A 72 -3.45 18.79 6.26
N VAL A 73 -2.76 18.21 5.28
CA VAL A 73 -3.35 17.28 4.31
C VAL A 73 -2.60 15.96 4.31
N PHE A 74 -3.35 14.87 4.34
CA PHE A 74 -2.82 13.55 4.02
C PHE A 74 -2.63 13.42 2.52
N GLY A 75 -1.51 12.83 2.09
CA GLY A 75 -1.26 12.56 0.68
C GLY A 75 -0.34 11.37 0.51
N PHE A 76 -0.60 10.59 -0.52
CA PHE A 76 0.33 9.55 -0.92
C PHE A 76 1.62 10.15 -1.48
N SER A 77 2.72 9.42 -1.38
CA SER A 77 4.04 9.89 -1.80
C SER A 77 4.12 10.29 -3.28
N ASN A 78 3.32 9.67 -4.15
CA ASN A 78 3.23 10.01 -5.57
C ASN A 78 2.60 11.38 -5.85
N PHE A 79 1.90 12.00 -4.87
CA PHE A 79 1.33 13.34 -5.03
C PHE A 79 2.36 14.45 -4.84
N ILE A 80 3.51 14.16 -4.23
CA ILE A 80 4.50 15.19 -3.83
C ILE A 80 5.00 16.02 -5.00
N ASN A 81 5.14 15.43 -6.18
CA ASN A 81 5.60 16.14 -7.37
C ASN A 81 4.69 17.32 -7.73
N ASP A 82 3.38 17.13 -7.63
CA ASP A 82 2.40 18.16 -7.97
C ASP A 82 2.13 19.11 -6.81
N TRP A 83 2.13 18.56 -5.58
CA TRP A 83 1.75 19.30 -4.39
C TRP A 83 2.86 20.15 -3.79
N LYS A 84 4.14 19.82 -4.01
CA LYS A 84 5.30 20.49 -3.37
C LYS A 84 5.30 22.01 -3.48
N ARG A 85 4.77 22.57 -4.58
CA ARG A 85 4.67 24.02 -4.78
C ARG A 85 3.64 24.71 -3.89
N TYR A 86 2.74 23.94 -3.29
CA TYR A 86 1.68 24.42 -2.40
C TYR A 86 1.95 24.07 -0.94
N LEU A 87 2.87 23.15 -0.69
CA LEU A 87 3.21 22.66 0.64
C LEU A 87 4.36 23.46 1.26
N ALA A 88 4.27 23.71 2.57
CA ALA A 88 5.41 24.21 3.31
C ALA A 88 6.46 23.12 3.48
N PRO A 89 7.76 23.40 3.25
CA PRO A 89 8.83 22.45 3.55
C PRO A 89 8.86 22.08 5.03
N VAL A 90 9.17 20.82 5.32
CA VAL A 90 9.41 20.38 6.69
C VAL A 90 10.63 21.10 7.25
N PRO A 91 10.51 21.82 8.38
CA PRO A 91 11.64 22.54 8.96
C PRO A 91 12.79 21.58 9.34
N LYS A 92 14.02 21.93 8.97
CA LYS A 92 15.23 21.11 9.20
C LYS A 92 15.40 20.63 10.65
N LYS A 93 14.96 21.45 11.63
CA LYS A 93 15.00 21.07 13.06
C LYS A 93 14.19 19.82 13.39
N TYR A 94 13.12 19.52 12.62
CA TYR A 94 12.30 18.32 12.80
C TYR A 94 12.87 17.12 12.05
N MET A 95 13.50 17.33 10.90
CA MET A 95 14.16 16.26 10.14
C MET A 95 15.27 15.57 10.95
N ASN A 96 15.90 16.29 11.87
CA ASN A 96 16.96 15.76 12.74
C ASN A 96 16.46 15.40 14.15
N SER A 97 15.15 15.35 14.35
CA SER A 97 14.59 14.98 15.65
C SER A 97 14.82 13.48 15.96
N PRO A 98 14.86 13.08 17.24
CA PRO A 98 15.00 11.67 17.60
C PRO A 98 13.94 10.77 16.96
N GLU A 99 12.71 11.26 16.85
CA GLU A 99 11.59 10.55 16.27
C GLU A 99 11.80 10.21 14.77
N MET A 100 12.48 11.09 14.05
CA MET A 100 12.78 10.88 12.63
C MET A 100 13.91 9.88 12.39
N LYS A 101 14.67 9.50 13.43
CA LYS A 101 15.74 8.48 13.30
C LYS A 101 15.17 7.08 13.10
N ASP A 102 13.96 6.83 13.56
CA ASP A 102 13.28 5.55 13.40
C ASP A 102 12.62 5.40 12.01
N VAL A 103 12.53 6.49 11.26
CA VAL A 103 11.99 6.48 9.90
C VAL A 103 13.04 5.94 8.93
N THR A 104 12.66 4.95 8.12
CA THR A 104 13.59 4.33 7.16
C THR A 104 14.02 5.32 6.08
N LYS A 105 15.21 5.10 5.51
CA LYS A 105 15.73 5.94 4.41
C LYS A 105 14.81 5.95 3.19
N SER A 106 14.12 4.85 2.92
CA SER A 106 13.14 4.77 1.82
C SER A 106 11.96 5.69 2.05
N HIS A 107 11.36 5.70 3.25
CA HIS A 107 10.25 6.59 3.58
C HIS A 107 10.68 8.06 3.58
N MET A 108 11.88 8.36 4.06
CA MET A 108 12.46 9.72 3.96
C MET A 108 12.63 10.14 2.49
N GLY A 109 13.09 9.22 1.64
CA GLY A 109 13.27 9.47 0.20
C GLY A 109 11.96 9.81 -0.50
N VAL A 110 10.91 9.01 -0.31
CA VAL A 110 9.60 9.24 -0.96
C VAL A 110 8.82 10.42 -0.35
N SER A 111 9.22 10.91 0.83
CA SER A 111 8.65 12.11 1.45
C SER A 111 9.38 13.40 1.04
N SER A 112 10.38 13.30 0.16
CA SER A 112 11.25 14.39 -0.24
C SER A 112 11.27 14.57 -1.76
N TRP A 113 11.53 15.81 -2.20
CA TRP A 113 11.77 16.15 -3.59
C TRP A 113 12.99 17.09 -3.67
N ASP A 114 13.96 16.77 -4.51
CA ASP A 114 15.21 17.52 -4.67
C ASP A 114 15.87 17.87 -3.31
N GLY A 115 15.96 16.87 -2.43
CA GLY A 115 16.57 17.04 -1.11
C GLY A 115 15.75 17.84 -0.09
N THR A 116 14.55 18.30 -0.47
CA THR A 116 13.63 19.01 0.41
C THR A 116 12.48 18.10 0.81
N MET A 117 12.28 17.92 2.11
CA MET A 117 11.18 17.14 2.65
C MET A 117 9.91 17.96 2.73
N TYR A 118 8.78 17.42 2.24
CA TYR A 118 7.48 18.10 2.26
C TYR A 118 6.40 17.34 3.03
N GLN A 119 6.64 16.08 3.37
CA GLN A 119 5.70 15.23 4.07
C GLN A 119 6.36 14.58 5.28
N TYR A 120 5.59 14.43 6.37
CA TYR A 120 5.96 13.56 7.47
C TYR A 120 5.43 12.17 7.16
N PRO A 121 6.27 11.11 7.13
CA PRO A 121 5.79 9.75 7.01
C PRO A 121 4.93 9.39 8.21
N VAL A 122 3.69 9.01 7.98
CA VAL A 122 2.74 8.57 9.03
C VAL A 122 2.40 7.10 8.91
N ASP A 123 2.69 6.52 7.75
CA ASP A 123 2.46 5.13 7.43
C ASP A 123 3.51 4.63 6.43
N GLY A 124 3.67 3.32 6.34
CA GLY A 124 4.63 2.70 5.44
C GLY A 124 4.23 1.29 5.07
N ASP A 125 3.46 1.19 3.99
CA ASP A 125 3.00 -0.08 3.48
C ASP A 125 4.13 -0.94 2.90
N ARG A 126 3.95 -2.23 3.02
CA ARG A 126 4.78 -3.25 2.37
C ARG A 126 3.88 -4.34 1.84
N HIS A 127 4.25 -4.88 0.70
CA HIS A 127 3.58 -6.06 0.18
C HIS A 127 4.19 -7.31 0.82
N TYR A 128 3.32 -8.15 1.35
CA TYR A 128 3.65 -9.44 1.92
C TYR A 128 2.82 -10.51 1.24
N LEU A 129 3.39 -11.67 1.08
CA LEU A 129 2.61 -12.86 0.78
C LEU A 129 1.94 -13.32 2.07
N LYS A 130 0.62 -13.32 2.09
CA LYS A 130 -0.17 -14.03 3.09
C LYS A 130 -0.54 -15.40 2.54
N TYR A 131 -0.55 -16.41 3.37
CA TYR A 131 -0.86 -17.77 2.96
C TYR A 131 -1.60 -18.55 4.04
N ARG A 132 -2.39 -19.52 3.66
CA ARG A 132 -3.08 -20.43 4.58
C ARG A 132 -2.11 -21.43 5.15
N LYS A 133 -1.68 -21.16 6.37
CA LYS A 133 -0.73 -22.03 7.08
C LYS A 133 -1.33 -23.41 7.34
N ASP A 134 -2.60 -23.47 7.67
CA ASP A 134 -3.37 -24.69 7.89
C ASP A 134 -3.43 -25.60 6.64
N VAL A 135 -3.31 -25.07 5.43
CA VAL A 135 -3.20 -25.84 4.19
C VAL A 135 -1.73 -26.20 3.90
N ILE A 136 -0.83 -25.23 3.92
CA ILE A 136 0.58 -25.44 3.54
C ILE A 136 1.31 -26.37 4.51
N ASP A 137 1.03 -26.29 5.80
CA ASP A 137 1.67 -27.12 6.83
C ASP A 137 0.90 -28.42 7.11
N ASN A 138 -0.22 -28.67 6.42
CA ASN A 138 -1.01 -29.90 6.61
C ASN A 138 -0.27 -31.12 6.03
N PRO A 139 0.04 -32.16 6.84
CA PRO A 139 0.80 -33.32 6.37
C PRO A 139 0.14 -34.10 5.22
N GLU A 140 -1.21 -34.22 5.22
CA GLU A 140 -1.92 -34.90 4.17
C GLU A 140 -1.90 -34.12 2.86
N MET A 141 -2.04 -32.77 2.95
CA MET A 141 -1.90 -31.91 1.77
C MET A 141 -0.48 -31.95 1.22
N GLN A 142 0.54 -31.93 2.09
CA GLN A 142 1.95 -32.06 1.67
C GLN A 142 2.21 -33.38 0.95
N LYS A 143 1.74 -34.49 1.52
CA LYS A 143 1.87 -35.82 0.93
C LYS A 143 1.18 -35.90 -0.43
N LYS A 144 -0.04 -35.40 -0.52
CA LYS A 144 -0.82 -35.40 -1.76
C LYS A 144 -0.17 -34.51 -2.83
N TYR A 145 0.19 -33.30 -2.48
CA TYR A 145 0.85 -32.38 -3.42
C TYR A 145 2.14 -32.97 -3.96
N LYS A 146 2.95 -33.60 -3.11
CA LYS A 146 4.18 -34.27 -3.52
C LYS A 146 3.92 -35.47 -4.45
N ALA A 147 2.89 -36.25 -4.14
CA ALA A 147 2.52 -37.42 -4.99
C ALA A 147 2.04 -36.98 -6.38
N ASP A 148 1.23 -35.90 -6.43
CA ASP A 148 0.62 -35.42 -7.68
C ASP A 148 1.58 -34.61 -8.55
N THR A 149 2.51 -33.85 -7.93
CA THR A 149 3.36 -32.87 -8.63
C THR A 149 4.85 -33.22 -8.64
N GLY A 150 5.28 -34.14 -7.78
CA GLY A 150 6.70 -34.44 -7.53
C GLY A 150 7.43 -33.35 -6.72
N LYS A 151 6.74 -32.29 -6.28
CA LYS A 151 7.31 -31.14 -5.57
C LYS A 151 6.91 -31.14 -4.10
N GLU A 152 7.72 -30.50 -3.28
CA GLU A 152 7.39 -30.23 -1.86
C GLU A 152 6.37 -29.09 -1.76
N LEU A 153 5.32 -29.26 -0.95
CA LEU A 153 4.42 -28.18 -0.59
C LEU A 153 5.08 -27.34 0.51
N LYS A 154 5.41 -26.13 0.20
CA LYS A 154 6.06 -25.16 1.10
C LYS A 154 5.65 -23.74 0.70
N VAL A 155 5.92 -22.77 1.54
CA VAL A 155 5.69 -21.36 1.19
C VAL A 155 6.44 -21.02 -0.10
N PRO A 156 5.77 -20.49 -1.13
CA PRO A 156 6.41 -20.17 -2.40
C PRO A 156 7.42 -19.03 -2.24
N THR A 157 8.52 -19.11 -2.96
CA THR A 157 9.58 -18.10 -2.98
C THR A 157 9.68 -17.38 -4.33
N THR A 158 8.92 -17.85 -5.31
CA THR A 158 8.85 -17.28 -6.65
C THR A 158 7.39 -17.15 -7.12
N TRP A 159 7.12 -16.21 -8.01
CA TRP A 159 5.80 -16.08 -8.64
C TRP A 159 5.38 -17.34 -9.40
N LYS A 160 6.34 -18.06 -9.97
CA LYS A 160 6.07 -19.34 -10.61
C LYS A 160 5.57 -20.39 -9.62
N GLU A 161 6.24 -20.56 -8.48
CA GLU A 161 5.78 -21.48 -7.42
C GLU A 161 4.40 -21.07 -6.88
N TYR A 162 4.20 -19.75 -6.67
CA TYR A 162 2.91 -19.20 -6.28
C TYR A 162 1.80 -19.57 -7.27
N GLY A 163 1.99 -19.33 -8.57
CA GLY A 163 1.00 -19.62 -9.60
C GLY A 163 0.72 -21.13 -9.74
N GLU A 164 1.75 -21.98 -9.64
CA GLU A 164 1.60 -23.45 -9.68
C GLU A 164 0.77 -23.96 -8.50
N MET A 165 0.99 -23.43 -7.30
CA MET A 165 0.20 -23.79 -6.11
C MET A 165 -1.22 -23.23 -6.18
N ALA A 166 -1.37 -21.96 -6.57
CA ALA A 166 -2.67 -21.34 -6.76
C ALA A 166 -3.53 -22.15 -7.74
N LYS A 167 -2.93 -22.58 -8.85
CA LYS A 167 -3.59 -23.44 -9.83
C LYS A 167 -3.98 -24.81 -9.27
N TYR A 168 -3.07 -25.44 -8.51
CA TYR A 168 -3.27 -26.78 -7.98
C TYR A 168 -4.42 -26.83 -6.97
N PHE A 169 -4.46 -25.87 -6.06
CA PHE A 169 -5.46 -25.82 -4.99
C PHE A 169 -6.78 -25.13 -5.41
N ASN A 170 -6.84 -24.53 -6.59
CA ASN A 170 -8.04 -23.86 -7.04
C ASN A 170 -9.23 -24.81 -7.21
N GLY A 171 -10.33 -24.51 -6.56
CA GLY A 171 -11.56 -25.33 -6.59
C GLY A 171 -11.56 -26.50 -5.62
N TRP A 172 -10.63 -26.55 -4.67
CA TRP A 172 -10.64 -27.50 -3.57
C TRP A 172 -11.59 -27.01 -2.45
N ASP A 173 -12.08 -27.95 -1.67
CA ASP A 173 -12.70 -27.76 -0.38
C ASP A 173 -11.67 -28.28 0.64
N TRP A 174 -10.80 -27.38 1.14
CA TRP A 174 -9.72 -27.79 2.03
C TRP A 174 -10.07 -27.69 3.52
N ASP A 175 -11.19 -27.03 3.88
CA ASP A 175 -11.65 -26.94 5.25
C ASP A 175 -12.88 -27.83 5.54
N GLY A 176 -13.47 -28.41 4.50
CA GLY A 176 -14.54 -29.40 4.61
C GLY A 176 -15.93 -28.81 4.87
N ASP A 177 -16.12 -27.54 4.53
CA ASP A 177 -17.42 -26.86 4.69
C ASP A 177 -18.39 -27.09 3.53
N GLY A 178 -17.93 -27.72 2.44
CA GLY A 178 -18.70 -28.05 1.24
C GLY A 178 -18.66 -26.98 0.15
N GLU A 179 -18.01 -25.85 0.41
CA GLU A 179 -17.77 -24.79 -0.57
C GLU A 179 -16.42 -25.00 -1.27
N LYS A 180 -16.15 -24.22 -2.28
CA LYS A 180 -14.89 -24.28 -3.03
C LYS A 180 -14.05 -23.07 -2.75
N GLU A 181 -12.79 -23.29 -2.38
CA GLU A 181 -11.82 -22.25 -2.24
C GLU A 181 -11.01 -22.03 -3.53
N TYR A 182 -10.26 -20.94 -3.55
CA TYR A 182 -9.54 -20.44 -4.72
C TYR A 182 -8.05 -20.31 -4.45
N GLY A 183 -7.27 -20.31 -5.53
CA GLY A 183 -5.81 -20.25 -5.43
C GLY A 183 -5.29 -18.95 -4.86
N SER A 184 -5.92 -17.82 -5.19
CA SER A 184 -5.45 -16.52 -4.71
C SER A 184 -6.53 -15.44 -4.72
N ALA A 185 -6.35 -14.39 -3.91
CA ALA A 185 -6.98 -13.10 -4.09
C ALA A 185 -5.89 -12.02 -4.23
N GLU A 186 -6.03 -11.16 -5.20
CA GLU A 186 -5.12 -10.05 -5.46
C GLU A 186 -5.93 -8.78 -5.74
N VAL A 187 -5.35 -7.60 -5.48
CA VAL A 187 -5.98 -6.33 -5.85
C VAL A 187 -5.88 -6.15 -7.37
N MET A 188 -6.98 -6.42 -8.07
CA MET A 188 -7.06 -6.36 -9.53
C MET A 188 -8.02 -5.30 -10.05
N LYS A 189 -8.81 -4.68 -9.17
CA LYS A 189 -9.70 -3.56 -9.54
C LYS A 189 -8.88 -2.41 -10.09
N LYS A 190 -9.33 -1.86 -11.23
CA LYS A 190 -8.69 -0.72 -11.89
C LYS A 190 -8.79 0.54 -11.01
N ASP A 191 -7.78 0.73 -10.18
CA ASP A 191 -7.57 1.90 -9.32
C ASP A 191 -6.07 2.05 -9.01
N ASP A 192 -5.71 2.96 -8.11
CA ASP A 192 -4.31 3.22 -7.74
C ASP A 192 -3.62 2.03 -7.06
N LEU A 193 -4.37 1.20 -6.33
CA LEU A 193 -3.82 0.04 -5.62
C LEU A 193 -3.53 -1.14 -6.56
N MET A 194 -4.29 -1.29 -7.65
CA MET A 194 -3.98 -2.24 -8.71
C MET A 194 -2.58 -2.00 -9.27
N PHE A 195 -2.22 -0.74 -9.49
CA PHE A 195 -0.88 -0.38 -9.93
C PHE A 195 0.19 -0.87 -8.95
N ALA A 196 -0.01 -0.68 -7.65
CA ALA A 196 0.92 -1.11 -6.62
C ALA A 196 1.08 -2.65 -6.59
N ALA A 197 -0.02 -3.40 -6.72
CA ALA A 197 -0.01 -4.86 -6.80
C ALA A 197 0.79 -5.35 -8.03
N PHE A 198 0.50 -4.81 -9.21
CA PHE A 198 1.24 -5.16 -10.43
C PHE A 198 2.72 -4.75 -10.36
N PHE A 199 3.01 -3.59 -9.75
CA PHE A 199 4.39 -3.14 -9.54
C PHE A 199 5.20 -4.15 -8.73
N SER A 200 4.68 -4.66 -7.62
CA SER A 200 5.36 -5.66 -6.80
C SER A 200 5.66 -6.94 -7.55
N ARG A 201 4.72 -7.41 -8.38
CA ARG A 201 4.94 -8.57 -9.25
C ARG A 201 6.01 -8.26 -10.31
N SER A 202 5.89 -7.16 -11.01
CA SER A 202 6.77 -6.79 -12.13
C SER A 202 8.22 -6.55 -11.73
N VAL A 203 8.48 -6.11 -10.49
CA VAL A 203 9.86 -5.92 -9.98
C VAL A 203 10.66 -7.21 -10.06
N ALA A 204 10.07 -8.37 -9.76
CA ALA A 204 10.75 -9.65 -9.81
C ALA A 204 11.19 -10.05 -11.22
N TYR A 205 10.45 -9.64 -12.23
CA TYR A 205 10.69 -9.99 -13.64
C TYR A 205 11.54 -8.94 -14.37
N ALA A 206 11.28 -7.65 -14.13
CA ALA A 206 11.82 -6.56 -14.95
C ALA A 206 13.03 -5.87 -14.32
N LYS A 207 13.19 -5.91 -12.99
CA LYS A 207 14.32 -5.27 -12.34
C LYS A 207 15.57 -6.15 -12.40
N ASN A 208 16.59 -5.64 -13.08
CA ASN A 208 17.94 -6.22 -13.03
C ASN A 208 18.86 -5.25 -12.25
N PRO A 209 19.41 -5.65 -11.10
CA PRO A 209 20.34 -4.81 -10.34
C PRO A 209 21.60 -4.39 -11.08
N ARG A 210 21.95 -5.11 -12.18
CA ARG A 210 23.11 -4.81 -13.04
C ARG A 210 22.78 -3.90 -14.21
N THR A 211 21.50 -3.59 -14.43
CA THR A 211 21.09 -2.69 -15.50
C THR A 211 20.98 -1.27 -14.95
N PRO A 212 21.80 -0.33 -15.35
CA PRO A 212 21.64 1.06 -14.98
C PRO A 212 20.38 1.64 -15.62
N GLY A 213 19.81 2.66 -15.01
CA GLY A 213 18.61 3.34 -15.51
C GLY A 213 17.39 3.16 -14.63
N GLY A 214 16.30 3.77 -15.06
CA GLY A 214 15.02 3.72 -14.35
C GLY A 214 14.25 2.45 -14.62
N PHE A 215 13.37 2.10 -13.68
CA PHE A 215 12.52 0.92 -13.80
C PHE A 215 11.42 1.10 -14.87
N PHE A 216 10.67 2.19 -14.77
CA PHE A 216 9.57 2.50 -15.70
C PHE A 216 10.03 3.28 -16.93
N PHE A 217 11.08 4.06 -16.79
CA PHE A 217 11.58 4.96 -17.81
C PHE A 217 13.10 4.90 -17.86
N ASP A 218 13.66 5.10 -19.01
CA ASP A 218 15.05 5.50 -19.16
C ASP A 218 15.21 6.92 -18.57
N LEU A 219 16.12 7.09 -17.61
CA LEU A 219 16.22 8.33 -16.83
C LEU A 219 16.79 9.52 -17.63
N GLU A 220 17.50 9.27 -18.73
CA GLU A 220 18.08 10.31 -19.56
C GLU A 220 17.11 10.75 -20.65
N THR A 221 16.46 9.79 -21.29
CA THR A 221 15.60 10.03 -22.45
C THR A 221 14.12 10.08 -22.13
N MET A 222 13.73 9.66 -20.90
CA MET A 222 12.34 9.48 -20.46
C MET A 222 11.52 8.54 -21.35
N LYS A 223 12.18 7.68 -22.12
CA LYS A 223 11.48 6.64 -22.88
C LYS A 223 10.90 5.58 -21.93
N PRO A 224 9.63 5.18 -22.12
CA PRO A 224 9.04 4.10 -21.33
C PRO A 224 9.77 2.77 -21.53
N ASN A 225 10.07 2.07 -20.42
CA ASN A 225 10.67 0.73 -20.40
C ASN A 225 9.62 -0.37 -20.15
N ILE A 226 8.34 -0.04 -20.08
CA ILE A 226 7.25 -0.94 -19.69
C ILE A 226 6.88 -1.99 -20.74
N ASN A 227 7.50 -1.97 -21.91
CA ASN A 227 7.31 -2.98 -22.97
C ASN A 227 8.57 -3.83 -23.16
N ASN A 228 9.32 -4.09 -22.10
CA ASN A 228 10.42 -5.04 -22.13
C ASN A 228 9.93 -6.47 -21.81
N PRO A 229 10.72 -7.51 -22.13
CA PRO A 229 10.32 -8.90 -21.90
C PRO A 229 9.90 -9.20 -20.47
N GLY A 230 10.55 -8.61 -19.47
CA GLY A 230 10.20 -8.82 -18.06
C GLY A 230 8.81 -8.30 -17.69
N PHE A 231 8.45 -7.10 -18.14
CA PHE A 231 7.08 -6.58 -17.92
C PHE A 231 6.03 -7.40 -18.67
N VAL A 232 6.34 -7.83 -19.89
CA VAL A 232 5.43 -8.68 -20.68
C VAL A 232 5.22 -10.02 -19.98
N GLU A 233 6.27 -10.64 -19.46
CA GLU A 233 6.20 -11.89 -18.70
C GLU A 233 5.41 -11.72 -17.40
N ALA A 234 5.67 -10.64 -16.63
CA ALA A 234 4.93 -10.32 -15.41
C ALA A 234 3.43 -10.15 -15.67
N LEU A 235 3.07 -9.46 -16.74
CA LEU A 235 1.67 -9.24 -17.12
C LEU A 235 1.02 -10.55 -17.58
N THR A 236 1.74 -11.37 -18.34
CA THR A 236 1.26 -12.69 -18.80
C THR A 236 0.98 -13.60 -17.62
N ASP A 237 1.90 -13.64 -16.64
CA ASP A 237 1.74 -14.41 -15.42
C ASP A 237 0.56 -13.89 -14.57
N TRP A 238 0.39 -12.56 -14.49
CA TRP A 238 -0.73 -12.00 -13.76
C TRP A 238 -2.08 -12.25 -14.42
N VAL A 239 -2.15 -12.21 -15.76
CA VAL A 239 -3.35 -12.61 -16.51
C VAL A 239 -3.66 -14.09 -16.30
N GLU A 240 -2.65 -14.95 -16.24
CA GLU A 240 -2.87 -16.37 -15.91
C GLU A 240 -3.44 -16.55 -14.50
N ALA A 241 -2.97 -15.76 -13.51
CA ALA A 241 -3.45 -15.80 -12.13
C ALA A 241 -4.95 -15.48 -12.02
N THR A 242 -5.53 -14.69 -12.94
CA THR A 242 -6.98 -14.37 -12.93
C THR A 242 -7.87 -15.60 -13.04
N LYS A 243 -7.34 -16.75 -13.46
CA LYS A 243 -8.08 -18.01 -13.54
C LYS A 243 -8.28 -18.72 -12.19
N TYR A 244 -7.56 -18.26 -11.18
CA TYR A 244 -7.48 -18.92 -9.86
C TYR A 244 -8.00 -18.03 -8.73
N VAL A 245 -8.72 -16.97 -9.07
CA VAL A 245 -9.35 -16.05 -8.11
C VAL A 245 -10.84 -16.40 -7.92
N PRO A 246 -11.46 -15.97 -6.81
CA PRO A 246 -12.90 -16.12 -6.61
C PRO A 246 -13.74 -15.48 -7.72
N PRO A 247 -15.03 -15.86 -7.86
CA PRO A 247 -15.94 -15.19 -8.77
C PRO A 247 -15.94 -13.66 -8.52
N GLY A 248 -15.72 -12.88 -9.58
CA GLY A 248 -15.57 -11.41 -9.47
C GLY A 248 -14.21 -10.94 -8.98
N GLY A 249 -13.26 -11.83 -8.68
CA GLY A 249 -11.94 -11.52 -8.15
C GLY A 249 -11.10 -10.56 -8.99
N THR A 250 -11.32 -10.53 -10.30
CA THR A 250 -10.69 -9.53 -11.18
C THR A 250 -11.15 -8.08 -10.93
N ASN A 251 -12.17 -7.89 -10.10
CA ASN A 251 -12.65 -6.58 -9.67
C ASN A 251 -12.47 -6.35 -8.15
N PHE A 252 -11.63 -7.16 -7.51
CA PHE A 252 -11.34 -6.99 -6.10
C PHE A 252 -10.45 -5.77 -5.86
N GLY A 253 -10.94 -4.87 -4.99
CA GLY A 253 -10.11 -3.87 -4.32
C GLY A 253 -9.46 -4.43 -3.06
N LEU A 254 -8.74 -3.59 -2.32
CA LEU A 254 -8.03 -4.01 -1.10
C LEU A 254 -8.98 -4.62 -0.04
N GLY A 255 -10.17 -4.04 0.15
CA GLY A 255 -11.15 -4.55 1.11
C GLY A 255 -11.67 -5.95 0.75
N ASP A 256 -11.91 -6.20 -0.54
CA ASP A 256 -12.40 -7.48 -1.05
C ASP A 256 -11.31 -8.57 -0.92
N GLU A 257 -10.05 -8.22 -1.24
CA GLU A 257 -8.89 -9.11 -1.10
C GLU A 257 -8.70 -9.54 0.34
N ILE A 258 -8.69 -8.56 1.28
CA ILE A 258 -8.57 -8.83 2.73
C ILE A 258 -9.73 -9.69 3.22
N GLY A 259 -10.97 -9.36 2.81
CA GLY A 259 -12.16 -10.10 3.19
C GLY A 259 -12.15 -11.54 2.69
N SER A 260 -11.77 -11.77 1.45
CA SER A 260 -11.68 -13.10 0.84
C SER A 260 -10.65 -13.99 1.54
N PHE A 261 -9.44 -13.46 1.78
CA PHE A 261 -8.41 -14.21 2.50
C PHE A 261 -8.77 -14.43 3.97
N GLY A 262 -9.26 -13.39 4.66
CA GLY A 262 -9.69 -13.47 6.06
C GLY A 262 -10.87 -14.38 6.28
N GLY A 263 -11.76 -14.50 5.29
CA GLY A 263 -12.89 -15.44 5.28
C GLY A 263 -12.52 -16.88 4.91
N GLY A 264 -11.25 -17.19 4.62
CA GLY A 264 -10.80 -18.54 4.31
C GLY A 264 -10.89 -18.95 2.85
N GLN A 265 -11.41 -18.08 1.98
CA GLN A 265 -11.75 -18.42 0.60
C GLN A 265 -10.55 -18.58 -0.33
N THR A 266 -9.35 -18.15 0.05
CA THR A 266 -8.17 -18.20 -0.83
C THR A 266 -6.92 -18.69 -0.12
N LEU A 267 -6.10 -19.46 -0.87
CA LEU A 267 -4.82 -19.97 -0.37
C LEU A 267 -3.82 -18.85 -0.12
N PHE A 268 -3.77 -17.89 -1.04
CA PHE A 268 -2.86 -16.76 -1.03
C PHE A 268 -3.59 -15.41 -1.11
N SER A 269 -2.92 -14.37 -0.58
CA SER A 269 -3.32 -13.00 -0.72
C SER A 269 -2.09 -12.09 -0.70
#